data_31aa85f92740fe1cdbe2d6aa398ef6c7
#
_entry.id   31aa85f92740fe1cdbe2d6aa398ef6c7
#
_cell.length_a   1.000
_cell.length_b   1.000
_cell.length_c   1.000
_cell.angle_alpha   90.00
_cell.angle_beta   90.00
_cell.angle_gamma   90.00
#
_symmetry.space_group_name_H-M   'P 1'
#
loop_
_entity.id
_entity.type
_entity.pdbx_description
1 polymer ?
#
loop_
_entity_poly.entity_id
_entity_poly.type
_entity_poly.pdbx_seq_one_letter_code
_entity_poly.pdbx_strand_id
1 'polypeptide(L)'
;MIREYKTIQEIASPLMVVRQVEGVTYDELGELELPNGEIRRCKVLEVEGDKAVVQLFESAQGINLAETKVRFLGHPLELGVSEDMLGRVFNGMGEPIDGGPAILADAHRDINGLPMNPAARAYPAEFIQTGVSTIDGLNTLVRGQKLPIFSCSGLPHAALAAQIARQARVLGADENFAVVFAAIGITFEESEYFIQDFRRTGAIDRTVVFSNLANDPAVERISTPRMALTAAEYLAFEKDMHVLVILTDITNYAEALREISAAKKEVPGRRGYPGYLYTDLAQMYERAGRRIGKKGSITMIPILTMPEDDKTHPIPDLTGYITEGQIILSRELHRKGIVPPVDVLPSLSRLKDKGIGEGKTREDHSGTMNQLFAAYARGKDAKELMTILGEAALSDDDKLFAKFADEFERRYVSQGNDTNRTIEETLDLGWELLSILPRKELKRIKPEYIEKYMPESK
;
A
#
# COMPACT_ATOMS: atom_id res chain seq x y z
N MET A 1 2.01 -25.16 -31.20
CA MET A 1 0.74 -25.95 -31.31
C MET A 1 0.33 -26.27 -29.88
N ILE A 2 -0.81 -25.75 -29.42
CA ILE A 2 -1.31 -26.02 -28.09
C ILE A 2 -1.73 -27.47 -28.01
N ARG A 3 -1.19 -28.22 -27.03
CA ARG A 3 -1.54 -29.64 -26.83
C ARG A 3 -2.64 -29.75 -25.79
N GLU A 4 -3.56 -30.70 -25.98
CA GLU A 4 -4.58 -31.06 -24.99
C GLU A 4 -4.16 -32.31 -24.22
N TYR A 5 -4.29 -32.24 -22.90
CA TYR A 5 -3.99 -33.35 -21.98
C TYR A 5 -5.28 -33.82 -21.30
N LYS A 6 -5.51 -35.13 -21.27
CA LYS A 6 -6.58 -35.81 -20.51
C LYS A 6 -5.95 -36.73 -19.45
N THR A 7 -4.85 -36.30 -18.88
CA THR A 7 -3.97 -37.13 -18.04
C THR A 7 -3.91 -36.56 -16.61
N ILE A 8 -5.06 -36.04 -16.11
CA ILE A 8 -5.17 -35.62 -14.72
C ILE A 8 -5.04 -36.85 -13.83
N GLN A 9 -4.06 -36.83 -12.94
CA GLN A 9 -3.77 -37.95 -12.05
C GLN A 9 -4.49 -37.80 -10.70
N GLU A 10 -4.43 -36.62 -10.12
CA GLU A 10 -4.87 -36.34 -8.76
C GLU A 10 -5.37 -34.90 -8.64
N ILE A 11 -6.37 -34.70 -7.79
CA ILE A 11 -6.87 -33.40 -7.43
C ILE A 11 -6.88 -33.31 -5.90
N ALA A 12 -6.10 -32.36 -5.37
CA ALA A 12 -6.09 -32.00 -3.97
C ALA A 12 -6.28 -30.48 -3.89
N SER A 13 -7.54 -30.01 -4.00
CA SER A 13 -7.86 -28.59 -4.10
C SER A 13 -7.08 -27.74 -3.07
N PRO A 14 -6.44 -26.63 -3.51
CA PRO A 14 -6.49 -26.02 -4.84
C PRO A 14 -5.48 -26.58 -5.86
N LEU A 15 -4.85 -27.70 -5.59
CA LEU A 15 -3.82 -28.29 -6.43
C LEU A 15 -4.35 -29.45 -7.28
N MET A 16 -3.75 -29.61 -8.47
CA MET A 16 -4.02 -30.72 -9.39
C MET A 16 -2.71 -31.18 -10.05
N VAL A 17 -2.59 -32.47 -10.29
CA VAL A 17 -1.44 -33.06 -10.98
C VAL A 17 -1.84 -33.56 -12.37
N VAL A 18 -1.15 -33.07 -13.39
CA VAL A 18 -1.29 -33.49 -14.80
C VAL A 18 -0.03 -34.26 -15.20
N ARG A 19 -0.20 -35.44 -15.81
CA ARG A 19 0.92 -36.28 -16.30
C ARG A 19 1.06 -36.24 -17.81
N GLN A 20 2.18 -36.79 -18.27
CA GLN A 20 2.52 -36.89 -19.68
C GLN A 20 2.56 -35.54 -20.40
N VAL A 21 2.96 -34.50 -19.62
CA VAL A 21 3.13 -33.16 -20.17
C VAL A 21 4.47 -33.04 -20.90
N GLU A 22 4.51 -32.26 -21.99
CA GLU A 22 5.74 -31.99 -22.73
C GLU A 22 5.88 -30.50 -23.02
N GLY A 23 7.05 -29.93 -22.72
CA GLY A 23 7.37 -28.54 -23.04
C GLY A 23 6.63 -27.51 -22.17
N VAL A 24 6.02 -27.95 -21.07
CA VAL A 24 5.35 -27.07 -20.11
C VAL A 24 6.41 -26.41 -19.21
N THR A 25 6.23 -25.13 -18.96
CA THR A 25 7.19 -24.34 -18.18
C THR A 25 6.60 -23.92 -16.83
N TYR A 26 7.49 -23.60 -15.90
CA TYR A 26 7.11 -23.02 -14.62
C TYR A 26 6.35 -21.70 -14.82
N ASP A 27 5.33 -21.47 -14.02
CA ASP A 27 4.49 -20.25 -14.02
C ASP A 27 3.57 -20.10 -15.24
N GLU A 28 3.51 -21.08 -16.11
CA GLU A 28 2.69 -21.08 -17.32
C GLU A 28 1.19 -21.14 -16.98
N LEU A 29 0.41 -20.33 -17.68
CA LEU A 29 -1.05 -20.34 -17.60
C LEU A 29 -1.61 -21.56 -18.32
N GLY A 30 -2.60 -22.20 -17.73
CA GLY A 30 -3.35 -23.30 -18.32
C GLY A 30 -4.85 -23.08 -18.27
N GLU A 31 -5.57 -23.73 -19.15
CA GLU A 31 -7.02 -23.79 -19.21
C GLU A 31 -7.51 -25.23 -19.01
N LEU A 32 -8.59 -25.37 -18.23
CA LEU A 32 -9.31 -26.62 -18.06
C LEU A 32 -10.67 -26.50 -18.74
N GLU A 33 -10.96 -27.39 -19.69
CA GLU A 33 -12.28 -27.55 -20.30
C GLU A 33 -12.99 -28.71 -19.58
N LEU A 34 -14.01 -28.38 -18.77
CA LEU A 34 -14.82 -29.34 -18.05
C LEU A 34 -15.79 -30.09 -18.99
N PRO A 35 -16.34 -31.24 -18.59
CA PRO A 35 -17.28 -31.99 -19.39
C PRO A 35 -18.54 -31.23 -19.84
N ASN A 36 -18.92 -30.21 -19.04
CA ASN A 36 -20.06 -29.34 -19.34
C ASN A 36 -19.72 -28.17 -20.29
N GLY A 37 -18.44 -28.08 -20.76
CA GLY A 37 -17.94 -27.00 -21.63
C GLY A 37 -17.51 -25.75 -20.88
N GLU A 38 -17.56 -25.73 -19.56
CA GLU A 38 -17.04 -24.63 -18.73
C GLU A 38 -15.52 -24.59 -18.82
N ILE A 39 -14.96 -23.39 -19.02
CA ILE A 39 -13.51 -23.15 -19.03
C ILE A 39 -13.10 -22.59 -17.68
N ARG A 40 -12.12 -23.21 -17.04
CA ARG A 40 -11.46 -22.73 -15.83
C ARG A 40 -9.98 -22.54 -16.08
N ARG A 41 -9.32 -21.79 -15.20
CA ARG A 41 -7.90 -21.49 -15.33
C ARG A 41 -7.09 -22.19 -14.26
N CYS A 42 -5.82 -22.46 -14.62
CA CYS A 42 -4.83 -22.94 -13.69
C CYS A 42 -3.45 -22.37 -14.01
N LYS A 43 -2.54 -22.49 -13.08
CA LYS A 43 -1.16 -22.02 -13.20
C LYS A 43 -0.21 -23.15 -12.83
N VAL A 44 0.84 -23.33 -13.61
CA VAL A 44 1.88 -24.31 -13.33
C VAL A 44 2.74 -23.83 -12.16
N LEU A 45 2.78 -24.62 -11.08
CA LEU A 45 3.61 -24.35 -9.91
C LEU A 45 4.93 -25.11 -9.91
N GLU A 46 4.93 -26.31 -10.52
CA GLU A 46 6.10 -27.18 -10.51
C GLU A 46 6.04 -28.11 -11.71
N VAL A 47 7.19 -28.41 -12.30
CA VAL A 47 7.34 -29.41 -13.35
C VAL A 47 8.42 -30.39 -12.94
N GLU A 48 8.05 -31.67 -12.80
CA GLU A 48 8.95 -32.76 -12.46
C GLU A 48 8.86 -33.88 -13.53
N GLY A 49 9.84 -33.93 -14.42
CA GLY A 49 9.85 -34.87 -15.54
C GLY A 49 8.66 -34.62 -16.47
N ASP A 50 7.76 -35.61 -16.55
CA ASP A 50 6.53 -35.56 -17.34
C ASP A 50 5.29 -35.16 -16.53
N LYS A 51 5.46 -34.63 -15.32
CA LYS A 51 4.39 -34.18 -14.43
C LYS A 51 4.41 -32.69 -14.26
N ALA A 52 3.25 -32.07 -14.32
CA ALA A 52 3.02 -30.69 -13.90
C ALA A 52 2.08 -30.65 -12.69
N VAL A 53 2.51 -30.00 -11.62
CA VAL A 53 1.65 -29.62 -10.51
C VAL A 53 1.09 -28.24 -10.83
N VAL A 54 -0.22 -28.16 -10.91
CA VAL A 54 -0.92 -26.89 -11.22
C VAL A 54 -1.81 -26.46 -10.08
N GLN A 55 -1.95 -25.17 -9.94
CA GLN A 55 -2.86 -24.52 -9.01
C GLN A 55 -4.11 -24.09 -9.77
N LEU A 56 -5.27 -24.50 -9.28
CA LEU A 56 -6.57 -24.10 -9.81
C LEU A 56 -6.91 -22.68 -9.36
N PHE A 57 -7.46 -21.88 -10.25
CA PHE A 57 -7.94 -20.53 -9.93
C PHE A 57 -9.36 -20.58 -9.36
N GLU A 58 -10.18 -21.49 -9.87
CA GLU A 58 -11.55 -21.71 -9.43
C GLU A 58 -11.68 -23.03 -8.65
N SER A 59 -12.89 -23.32 -8.20
CA SER A 59 -13.21 -24.56 -7.48
C SER A 59 -12.86 -25.82 -8.28
N ALA A 60 -12.40 -26.86 -7.60
CA ALA A 60 -12.20 -28.18 -8.18
C ALA A 60 -13.52 -28.94 -8.45
N GLN A 61 -14.67 -28.41 -8.04
CA GLN A 61 -15.96 -29.06 -8.20
C GLN A 61 -16.32 -29.25 -9.69
N GLY A 62 -16.73 -30.44 -10.07
CA GLY A 62 -17.08 -30.77 -11.45
C GLY A 62 -15.93 -31.17 -12.34
N ILE A 63 -14.68 -31.11 -11.87
CA ILE A 63 -13.54 -31.65 -12.62
C ILE A 63 -13.61 -33.18 -12.63
N ASN A 64 -13.61 -33.75 -13.83
CA ASN A 64 -13.57 -35.20 -14.04
C ASN A 64 -12.17 -35.60 -14.53
N LEU A 65 -11.52 -36.53 -13.80
CA LEU A 65 -10.14 -36.96 -14.09
C LEU A 65 -9.96 -37.54 -15.52
N ALA A 66 -11.00 -38.17 -16.07
CA ALA A 66 -10.94 -38.85 -17.36
C ALA A 66 -11.41 -37.97 -18.54
N GLU A 67 -12.28 -36.99 -18.30
CA GLU A 67 -12.98 -36.23 -19.33
C GLU A 67 -12.51 -34.78 -19.45
N THR A 68 -12.09 -34.18 -18.32
CA THR A 68 -11.58 -32.81 -18.34
C THR A 68 -10.31 -32.71 -19.15
N LYS A 69 -10.25 -31.72 -20.03
CA LYS A 69 -9.08 -31.43 -20.84
C LYS A 69 -8.28 -30.29 -20.23
N VAL A 70 -6.97 -30.43 -20.28
CA VAL A 70 -6.03 -29.38 -19.83
C VAL A 70 -5.22 -28.90 -21.03
N ARG A 71 -5.10 -27.59 -21.20
CA ARG A 71 -4.27 -26.94 -22.22
C ARG A 71 -3.33 -25.97 -21.55
N PHE A 72 -2.05 -26.01 -21.85
CA PHE A 72 -1.08 -25.01 -21.43
C PHE A 72 -0.86 -24.02 -22.56
N LEU A 73 -0.81 -22.72 -22.23
CA LEU A 73 -0.89 -21.63 -23.21
C LEU A 73 0.47 -21.14 -23.71
N GLY A 74 1.57 -21.57 -23.07
CA GLY A 74 2.93 -21.21 -23.46
C GLY A 74 3.38 -19.84 -22.95
N HIS A 75 2.63 -19.21 -22.08
CA HIS A 75 2.97 -17.93 -21.45
C HIS A 75 2.44 -17.86 -20.02
N PRO A 76 3.04 -17.04 -19.13
CA PRO A 76 2.53 -16.81 -17.78
C PRO A 76 1.22 -16.00 -17.81
N LEU A 77 0.68 -15.72 -16.62
CA LEU A 77 -0.47 -14.84 -16.51
C LEU A 77 -0.06 -13.41 -16.88
N GLU A 78 -0.78 -12.83 -17.83
CA GLU A 78 -0.53 -11.51 -18.39
C GLU A 78 -1.69 -10.56 -18.11
N LEU A 79 -1.39 -9.26 -18.04
CA LEU A 79 -2.37 -8.18 -18.02
C LEU A 79 -2.32 -7.42 -19.36
N GLY A 80 -3.48 -7.28 -20.00
CA GLY A 80 -3.65 -6.33 -21.09
C GLY A 80 -3.65 -4.90 -20.54
N VAL A 81 -2.67 -4.09 -20.95
CA VAL A 81 -2.48 -2.73 -20.42
C VAL A 81 -2.83 -1.66 -21.46
N SER A 82 -3.45 -0.59 -21.00
CA SER A 82 -3.83 0.59 -21.80
C SER A 82 -4.09 1.77 -20.87
N GLU A 83 -4.03 3.00 -21.37
CA GLU A 83 -4.51 4.18 -20.63
C GLU A 83 -6.02 4.11 -20.36
N ASP A 84 -6.78 3.38 -21.15
CA ASP A 84 -8.22 3.16 -20.96
C ASP A 84 -8.56 2.38 -19.67
N MET A 85 -7.56 1.89 -18.94
CA MET A 85 -7.73 1.35 -17.59
C MET A 85 -8.06 2.42 -16.55
N LEU A 86 -7.70 3.68 -16.79
CA LEU A 86 -8.07 4.78 -15.90
C LEU A 86 -9.59 4.93 -15.83
N GLY A 87 -10.11 5.11 -14.64
CA GLY A 87 -11.56 5.18 -14.40
C GLY A 87 -12.26 3.83 -14.24
N ARG A 88 -11.54 2.72 -14.40
CA ARG A 88 -12.11 1.38 -14.46
C ARG A 88 -11.86 0.56 -13.20
N VAL A 89 -12.73 -0.41 -12.97
CA VAL A 89 -12.65 -1.36 -11.85
C VAL A 89 -12.51 -2.78 -12.40
N PHE A 90 -11.48 -3.48 -11.92
CA PHE A 90 -11.13 -4.84 -12.31
C PHE A 90 -11.19 -5.80 -11.12
N ASN A 91 -11.40 -7.09 -11.40
CA ASN A 91 -11.16 -8.15 -10.42
C ASN A 91 -9.65 -8.43 -10.27
N GLY A 92 -9.28 -9.36 -9.39
CA GLY A 92 -7.90 -9.74 -9.16
C GLY A 92 -7.22 -10.45 -10.33
N MET A 93 -7.97 -10.80 -11.37
CA MET A 93 -7.47 -11.40 -12.62
C MET A 93 -7.34 -10.38 -13.76
N GLY A 94 -7.64 -9.09 -13.50
CA GLY A 94 -7.56 -8.04 -14.50
C GLY A 94 -8.77 -7.96 -15.45
N GLU A 95 -9.88 -8.59 -15.10
CA GLU A 95 -11.12 -8.52 -15.87
C GLU A 95 -12.00 -7.36 -15.35
N PRO A 96 -12.59 -6.54 -16.25
CA PRO A 96 -13.49 -5.47 -15.83
C PRO A 96 -14.73 -6.00 -15.10
N ILE A 97 -15.08 -5.39 -13.95
CA ILE A 97 -16.26 -5.73 -13.14
C ILE A 97 -17.22 -4.54 -12.97
N ASP A 98 -16.94 -3.44 -13.63
CA ASP A 98 -17.73 -2.20 -13.56
C ASP A 98 -18.88 -2.11 -14.57
N GLY A 99 -19.12 -3.18 -15.33
CA GLY A 99 -20.14 -3.24 -16.39
C GLY A 99 -19.74 -2.53 -17.68
N GLY A 100 -18.51 -1.99 -17.75
CA GLY A 100 -17.97 -1.40 -18.96
C GLY A 100 -17.45 -2.45 -19.97
N PRO A 101 -17.08 -2.02 -21.19
CA PRO A 101 -16.51 -2.90 -22.21
C PRO A 101 -15.14 -3.45 -21.80
N ALA A 102 -14.72 -4.55 -22.41
CA ALA A 102 -13.35 -5.04 -22.29
C ALA A 102 -12.35 -3.96 -22.73
N ILE A 103 -11.20 -3.91 -22.07
CA ILE A 103 -10.12 -2.98 -22.42
C ILE A 103 -9.48 -3.43 -23.72
N LEU A 104 -9.33 -2.52 -24.66
CA LEU A 104 -8.51 -2.73 -25.84
C LEU A 104 -7.05 -2.51 -25.45
N ALA A 105 -6.32 -3.60 -25.25
CA ALA A 105 -4.96 -3.53 -24.74
C ALA A 105 -3.98 -2.99 -25.81
N ASP A 106 -3.15 -2.02 -25.41
CA ASP A 106 -2.01 -1.56 -26.21
C ASP A 106 -0.89 -2.62 -26.22
N ALA A 107 -0.76 -3.35 -25.12
CA ALA A 107 0.22 -4.43 -24.96
C ALA A 107 -0.24 -5.43 -23.89
N HIS A 108 0.36 -6.63 -23.89
CA HIS A 108 0.22 -7.62 -22.83
C HIS A 108 1.54 -7.68 -22.05
N ARG A 109 1.46 -7.71 -20.73
CA ARG A 109 2.61 -7.72 -19.83
C ARG A 109 2.48 -8.84 -18.81
N ASP A 110 3.55 -9.58 -18.61
CA ASP A 110 3.67 -10.56 -17.52
C ASP A 110 3.48 -9.86 -16.16
N ILE A 111 2.57 -10.36 -15.36
CA ILE A 111 2.25 -9.77 -14.06
C ILE A 111 3.34 -9.99 -13.00
N ASN A 112 4.19 -11.00 -13.16
CA ASN A 112 5.28 -11.26 -12.22
C ASN A 112 6.26 -10.08 -12.16
N GLY A 113 6.52 -9.44 -13.31
CA GLY A 113 7.41 -8.30 -13.39
C GLY A 113 8.82 -8.61 -12.86
N LEU A 114 9.62 -7.59 -12.77
CA LEU A 114 10.95 -7.68 -12.16
C LEU A 114 11.18 -6.52 -11.19
N PRO A 115 11.89 -6.75 -10.08
CA PRO A 115 12.35 -5.67 -9.23
C PRO A 115 13.19 -4.69 -10.06
N MET A 116 13.05 -3.41 -9.76
CA MET A 116 13.78 -2.37 -10.48
C MET A 116 15.28 -2.53 -10.23
N ASN A 117 16.06 -2.58 -11.32
CA ASN A 117 17.53 -2.65 -11.22
C ASN A 117 18.06 -1.46 -10.39
N PRO A 118 18.82 -1.70 -9.33
CA PRO A 118 19.39 -0.63 -8.50
C PRO A 118 20.19 0.42 -9.29
N ALA A 119 20.94 0.01 -10.33
CA ALA A 119 21.70 0.93 -11.17
C ALA A 119 20.83 1.83 -12.06
N ALA A 120 19.57 1.46 -12.29
CA ALA A 120 18.60 2.24 -13.06
C ALA A 120 17.75 3.17 -12.16
N ARG A 121 17.90 3.11 -10.84
CA ARG A 121 17.11 3.94 -9.91
C ARG A 121 17.58 5.38 -9.89
N ALA A 122 16.64 6.30 -10.03
CA ALA A 122 16.86 7.71 -9.71
C ALA A 122 16.58 7.95 -8.23
N TYR A 123 17.30 8.89 -7.63
CA TYR A 123 17.15 9.19 -6.21
C TYR A 123 15.82 9.92 -5.93
N PRO A 124 15.05 9.55 -4.90
CA PRO A 124 13.83 10.24 -4.51
C PRO A 124 14.15 11.65 -4.01
N ALA A 125 13.44 12.67 -4.49
CA ALA A 125 13.72 14.06 -4.15
C ALA A 125 12.51 15.00 -4.18
N GLU A 126 11.33 14.54 -4.59
CA GLU A 126 10.14 15.39 -4.78
C GLU A 126 9.07 15.05 -3.75
N PHE A 127 8.42 16.08 -3.24
CA PHE A 127 7.33 15.98 -2.27
C PHE A 127 6.03 15.47 -2.92
N ILE A 128 5.38 14.50 -2.26
CA ILE A 128 4.00 14.13 -2.57
C ILE A 128 3.12 14.62 -1.43
N GLN A 129 2.16 15.48 -1.76
CA GLN A 129 1.16 15.95 -0.82
C GLN A 129 0.03 14.93 -0.72
N THR A 130 -0.18 14.38 0.46
CA THR A 130 -1.28 13.43 0.74
C THR A 130 -2.54 14.14 1.26
N GLY A 131 -2.40 15.39 1.68
CA GLY A 131 -3.47 16.16 2.34
C GLY A 131 -3.70 15.78 3.80
N VAL A 132 -2.85 14.90 4.35
CA VAL A 132 -2.88 14.45 5.76
C VAL A 132 -1.70 15.05 6.51
N SER A 133 -1.98 15.97 7.46
CA SER A 133 -0.95 16.76 8.15
C SER A 133 0.12 15.92 8.84
N THR A 134 -0.25 14.79 9.46
CA THR A 134 0.70 13.90 10.14
C THR A 134 1.66 13.20 9.19
N ILE A 135 1.27 13.01 7.94
CA ILE A 135 2.13 12.48 6.88
C ILE A 135 2.94 13.63 6.28
N ASP A 136 2.28 14.61 5.71
CA ASP A 136 2.91 15.69 4.95
C ASP A 136 3.86 16.53 5.80
N GLY A 137 3.46 16.85 7.04
CA GLY A 137 4.22 17.70 7.93
C GLY A 137 5.34 16.99 8.70
N LEU A 138 5.19 15.71 9.06
CA LEU A 138 6.07 15.01 10.01
C LEU A 138 6.73 13.76 9.44
N ASN A 139 6.07 13.07 8.51
CA ASN A 139 6.50 11.80 7.92
C ASN A 139 6.39 11.85 6.39
N THR A 140 6.90 12.90 5.83
CA THR A 140 6.74 13.28 4.43
C THR A 140 6.96 12.13 3.46
N LEU A 141 5.98 11.94 2.57
CA LEU A 141 6.05 11.00 1.46
C LEU A 141 6.83 11.62 0.31
N VAL A 142 7.80 10.88 -0.19
CA VAL A 142 8.69 11.33 -1.28
C VAL A 142 8.41 10.52 -2.53
N ARG A 143 8.39 11.15 -3.68
CA ARG A 143 8.14 10.52 -4.97
C ARG A 143 9.11 9.37 -5.26
N GLY A 144 8.57 8.19 -5.49
CA GLY A 144 9.34 6.94 -5.67
C GLY A 144 9.66 6.19 -4.40
N GLN A 145 9.13 6.62 -3.25
CA GLN A 145 9.27 5.96 -1.95
C GLN A 145 8.26 4.83 -1.76
N LYS A 146 8.62 3.85 -0.93
CA LYS A 146 7.73 2.85 -0.36
C LYS A 146 7.50 3.18 1.11
N LEU A 147 6.33 3.70 1.46
CA LEU A 147 5.99 4.11 2.83
C LEU A 147 4.75 3.34 3.30
N PRO A 148 4.90 2.25 4.04
CA PRO A 148 3.78 1.44 4.48
C PRO A 148 2.99 2.10 5.63
N ILE A 149 1.70 1.73 5.72
CA ILE A 149 0.85 2.03 6.86
C ILE A 149 0.62 0.74 7.65
N PHE A 150 1.02 0.75 8.90
CA PHE A 150 0.79 -0.33 9.85
C PHE A 150 -0.47 -0.04 10.65
N SER A 151 -1.52 -0.79 10.36
CA SER A 151 -2.80 -0.72 11.04
C SER A 151 -2.98 -1.86 12.04
N CYS A 152 -4.06 -1.82 12.79
CA CYS A 152 -4.51 -2.88 13.66
C CYS A 152 -5.96 -3.24 13.32
N SER A 153 -6.40 -4.44 13.67
CA SER A 153 -7.77 -4.87 13.40
C SER A 153 -8.80 -3.88 13.98
N GLY A 154 -9.76 -3.48 13.16
CA GLY A 154 -10.82 -2.54 13.52
C GLY A 154 -10.42 -1.06 13.53
N LEU A 155 -9.19 -0.70 13.12
CA LEU A 155 -8.81 0.69 12.90
C LEU A 155 -9.20 1.18 11.50
N PRO A 156 -9.43 2.49 11.30
CA PRO A 156 -9.99 3.04 10.07
C PRO A 156 -8.93 3.23 8.96
N HIS A 157 -8.11 2.19 8.68
CA HIS A 157 -7.11 2.26 7.62
C HIS A 157 -7.73 2.35 6.22
N ALA A 158 -8.91 1.77 6.01
CA ALA A 158 -9.64 1.89 4.76
C ALA A 158 -10.02 3.35 4.46
N ALA A 159 -10.54 4.07 5.46
CA ALA A 159 -10.87 5.49 5.31
C ALA A 159 -9.64 6.35 5.02
N LEU A 160 -8.50 6.07 5.68
CA LEU A 160 -7.24 6.76 5.42
C LEU A 160 -6.70 6.45 4.01
N ALA A 161 -6.77 5.18 3.56
CA ALA A 161 -6.38 4.80 2.22
C ALA A 161 -7.21 5.52 1.15
N ALA A 162 -8.52 5.57 1.31
CA ALA A 162 -9.43 6.29 0.43
C ALA A 162 -9.12 7.80 0.41
N GLN A 163 -8.87 8.40 1.57
CA GLN A 163 -8.52 9.81 1.70
C GLN A 163 -7.22 10.14 0.94
N ILE A 164 -6.18 9.34 1.12
CA ILE A 164 -4.90 9.53 0.42
C ILE A 164 -5.08 9.35 -1.10
N ALA A 165 -5.75 8.30 -1.55
CA ALA A 165 -6.02 8.06 -2.97
C ALA A 165 -6.76 9.23 -3.63
N ARG A 166 -7.71 9.81 -2.93
CA ARG A 166 -8.53 10.92 -3.38
C ARG A 166 -7.78 12.25 -3.44
N GLN A 167 -6.90 12.49 -2.48
CA GLN A 167 -6.26 13.80 -2.25
C GLN A 167 -4.82 13.90 -2.74
N ALA A 168 -4.11 12.77 -2.89
CA ALA A 168 -2.69 12.78 -3.19
C ALA A 168 -2.37 13.44 -4.54
N ARG A 169 -1.27 14.21 -4.56
CA ARG A 169 -0.76 14.87 -5.75
C ARG A 169 0.73 15.20 -5.63
N VAL A 170 1.36 15.38 -6.78
CA VAL A 170 2.70 15.98 -6.89
C VAL A 170 2.51 17.46 -7.22
N LEU A 171 3.06 18.35 -6.40
CA LEU A 171 2.90 19.79 -6.62
C LEU A 171 3.51 20.20 -7.97
N GLY A 172 2.70 20.89 -8.81
CA GLY A 172 3.12 21.34 -10.14
C GLY A 172 3.10 20.27 -11.24
N ALA A 173 2.55 19.07 -10.98
CA ALA A 173 2.47 17.97 -11.95
C ALA A 173 1.10 17.26 -11.93
N ASP A 174 0.04 17.98 -11.62
CA ASP A 174 -1.30 17.40 -11.42
C ASP A 174 -1.86 16.68 -12.66
N GLU A 175 -1.52 17.15 -13.88
CA GLU A 175 -2.04 16.57 -15.13
C GLU A 175 -1.55 15.15 -15.41
N ASN A 176 -0.41 14.74 -14.83
CA ASN A 176 0.22 13.44 -15.06
C ASN A 176 0.20 12.53 -13.82
N PHE A 177 -0.73 12.75 -12.89
CA PHE A 177 -0.83 11.97 -11.67
C PHE A 177 -1.95 10.94 -11.77
N ALA A 178 -1.64 9.68 -11.49
CA ALA A 178 -2.59 8.59 -11.43
C ALA A 178 -2.46 7.79 -10.14
N VAL A 179 -3.54 7.11 -9.77
CA VAL A 179 -3.58 6.19 -8.63
C VAL A 179 -3.88 4.79 -9.14
N VAL A 180 -3.15 3.79 -8.66
CA VAL A 180 -3.51 2.39 -8.82
C VAL A 180 -3.83 1.83 -7.45
N PHE A 181 -5.08 1.44 -7.25
CA PHE A 181 -5.61 0.98 -5.98
C PHE A 181 -5.90 -0.50 -6.04
N ALA A 182 -5.24 -1.31 -5.22
CA ALA A 182 -5.48 -2.73 -5.11
C ALA A 182 -6.06 -3.06 -3.72
N ALA A 183 -7.31 -3.51 -3.74
CA ALA A 183 -8.01 -4.05 -2.58
C ALA A 183 -7.86 -5.57 -2.56
N ILE A 184 -7.22 -6.11 -1.52
CA ILE A 184 -6.73 -7.48 -1.46
C ILE A 184 -7.44 -8.22 -0.33
N GLY A 185 -8.34 -9.15 -0.67
CA GLY A 185 -9.05 -9.98 0.30
C GLY A 185 -9.94 -9.20 1.27
N ILE A 186 -10.55 -8.13 0.78
CA ILE A 186 -11.44 -7.26 1.57
C ILE A 186 -12.90 -7.75 1.53
N THR A 187 -13.74 -7.19 2.41
CA THR A 187 -15.17 -7.47 2.36
C THR A 187 -15.85 -6.78 1.18
N PHE A 188 -17.03 -7.25 0.80
CA PHE A 188 -17.83 -6.60 -0.24
C PHE A 188 -18.16 -5.16 0.14
N GLU A 189 -18.50 -4.92 1.40
CA GLU A 189 -18.83 -3.59 1.92
C GLU A 189 -17.66 -2.62 1.84
N GLU A 190 -16.44 -3.07 2.12
CA GLU A 190 -15.22 -2.25 1.96
C GLU A 190 -14.93 -1.96 0.49
N SER A 191 -15.11 -2.93 -0.39
CA SER A 191 -14.96 -2.74 -1.84
C SER A 191 -15.93 -1.69 -2.37
N GLU A 192 -17.21 -1.81 -2.03
CA GLU A 192 -18.22 -0.83 -2.40
C GLU A 192 -17.94 0.55 -1.81
N TYR A 193 -17.47 0.63 -0.56
CA TYR A 193 -17.06 1.89 0.05
C TYR A 193 -16.01 2.62 -0.79
N PHE A 194 -14.94 1.94 -1.21
CA PHE A 194 -13.90 2.55 -2.03
C PHE A 194 -14.42 3.01 -3.39
N ILE A 195 -15.16 2.15 -4.08
CA ILE A 195 -15.69 2.45 -5.43
C ILE A 195 -16.65 3.63 -5.38
N GLN A 196 -17.56 3.64 -4.40
CA GLN A 196 -18.53 4.72 -4.24
C GLN A 196 -17.87 6.03 -3.83
N ASP A 197 -16.89 6.00 -2.92
CA ASP A 197 -16.16 7.19 -2.52
C ASP A 197 -15.38 7.81 -3.69
N PHE A 198 -14.69 6.99 -4.47
CA PHE A 198 -13.95 7.46 -5.65
C PHE A 198 -14.88 8.03 -6.73
N ARG A 199 -16.05 7.41 -6.96
CA ARG A 199 -17.07 7.94 -7.89
C ARG A 199 -17.67 9.25 -7.38
N ARG A 200 -18.07 9.31 -6.11
CA ARG A 200 -18.66 10.49 -5.48
C ARG A 200 -17.74 11.71 -5.54
N THR A 201 -16.45 11.49 -5.42
CA THR A 201 -15.45 12.58 -5.38
C THR A 201 -14.81 12.89 -6.72
N GLY A 202 -15.09 12.11 -7.77
CA GLY A 202 -14.45 12.21 -9.08
C GLY A 202 -13.02 11.65 -9.12
N ALA A 203 -12.50 11.12 -8.02
CA ALA A 203 -11.17 10.52 -7.97
C ALA A 203 -11.05 9.27 -8.85
N ILE A 204 -12.17 8.64 -9.18
CA ILE A 204 -12.19 7.46 -10.06
C ILE A 204 -11.55 7.74 -11.42
N ASP A 205 -11.70 8.93 -11.98
CA ASP A 205 -11.26 9.28 -13.34
C ASP A 205 -9.73 9.14 -13.52
N ARG A 206 -8.98 9.28 -12.44
CA ARG A 206 -7.52 9.11 -12.40
C ARG A 206 -7.06 7.83 -11.68
N THR A 207 -7.99 6.92 -11.38
CA THR A 207 -7.71 5.73 -10.58
C THR A 207 -8.00 4.46 -11.37
N VAL A 208 -7.08 3.51 -11.31
CA VAL A 208 -7.30 2.10 -11.71
C VAL A 208 -7.54 1.31 -10.43
N VAL A 209 -8.68 0.64 -10.33
CA VAL A 209 -9.03 -0.16 -9.15
C VAL A 209 -8.98 -1.65 -9.48
N PHE A 210 -8.22 -2.41 -8.70
CA PHE A 210 -8.29 -3.87 -8.67
C PHE A 210 -8.92 -4.31 -7.36
N SER A 211 -10.01 -5.05 -7.43
CA SER A 211 -10.76 -5.50 -6.26
C SER A 211 -10.79 -7.03 -6.19
N ASN A 212 -10.22 -7.58 -5.13
CA ASN A 212 -10.32 -8.99 -4.76
C ASN A 212 -11.06 -9.10 -3.43
N LEU A 213 -12.14 -9.86 -3.41
CA LEU A 213 -12.97 -10.04 -2.23
C LEU A 213 -12.45 -11.19 -1.35
N ALA A 214 -12.88 -11.19 -0.09
CA ALA A 214 -12.49 -12.20 0.88
C ALA A 214 -12.92 -13.63 0.50
N ASN A 215 -14.00 -13.77 -0.27
CA ASN A 215 -14.51 -15.05 -0.77
C ASN A 215 -13.91 -15.47 -2.13
N ASP A 216 -13.10 -14.62 -2.75
CA ASP A 216 -12.39 -14.97 -3.99
C ASP A 216 -11.24 -15.95 -3.72
N PRO A 217 -10.83 -16.74 -4.72
CA PRO A 217 -9.75 -17.72 -4.56
C PRO A 217 -8.42 -17.11 -4.12
N ALA A 218 -7.64 -17.86 -3.34
CA ALA A 218 -6.31 -17.42 -2.86
C ALA A 218 -5.34 -17.08 -4.00
N VAL A 219 -5.45 -17.75 -5.14
CA VAL A 219 -4.62 -17.47 -6.34
C VAL A 219 -4.90 -16.10 -6.91
N GLU A 220 -6.17 -15.73 -7.00
CA GLU A 220 -6.58 -14.41 -7.45
C GLU A 220 -6.07 -13.32 -6.49
N ARG A 221 -6.13 -13.61 -5.18
CA ARG A 221 -5.59 -12.72 -4.15
C ARG A 221 -4.09 -12.47 -4.29
N ILE A 222 -3.32 -13.51 -4.61
CA ILE A 222 -1.88 -13.38 -4.88
C ILE A 222 -1.62 -12.60 -6.18
N SER A 223 -2.47 -12.74 -7.20
CA SER A 223 -2.33 -12.06 -8.48
C SER A 223 -2.68 -10.57 -8.41
N THR A 224 -3.63 -10.18 -7.56
CA THR A 224 -4.16 -8.81 -7.45
C THR A 224 -3.09 -7.72 -7.32
N PRO A 225 -2.14 -7.76 -6.37
CA PRO A 225 -1.12 -6.72 -6.26
C PRO A 225 -0.14 -6.74 -7.44
N ARG A 226 0.07 -7.90 -8.06
CA ARG A 226 0.93 -8.02 -9.24
C ARG A 226 0.28 -7.41 -10.47
N MET A 227 -1.04 -7.60 -10.66
CA MET A 227 -1.84 -6.92 -11.68
C MET A 227 -1.75 -5.39 -11.51
N ALA A 228 -1.97 -4.91 -10.28
CA ALA A 228 -1.89 -3.49 -9.96
C ALA A 228 -0.52 -2.89 -10.29
N LEU A 229 0.56 -3.57 -9.90
CA LEU A 229 1.92 -3.12 -10.19
C LEU A 229 2.25 -3.14 -11.68
N THR A 230 1.73 -4.11 -12.42
CA THR A 230 1.91 -4.20 -13.89
C THR A 230 1.21 -3.03 -14.58
N ALA A 231 -0.01 -2.69 -14.19
CA ALA A 231 -0.71 -1.49 -14.66
C ALA A 231 0.06 -0.22 -14.31
N ALA A 232 0.57 -0.11 -13.07
CA ALA A 232 1.34 1.03 -12.60
C ALA A 232 2.66 1.21 -13.38
N GLU A 233 3.37 0.14 -13.67
CA GLU A 233 4.61 0.17 -14.47
C GLU A 233 4.36 0.69 -15.88
N TYR A 234 3.28 0.25 -16.52
CA TYR A 234 2.88 0.72 -17.83
C TYR A 234 2.57 2.23 -17.82
N LEU A 235 1.70 2.67 -16.90
CA LEU A 235 1.35 4.08 -16.79
C LEU A 235 2.55 4.96 -16.43
N ALA A 236 3.43 4.49 -15.53
CA ALA A 236 4.59 5.25 -15.10
C ALA A 236 5.70 5.31 -16.14
N PHE A 237 6.08 4.18 -16.73
CA PHE A 237 7.31 4.11 -17.52
C PHE A 237 7.10 4.08 -19.03
N GLU A 238 5.88 3.87 -19.50
CA GLU A 238 5.51 3.97 -20.91
C GLU A 238 4.66 5.22 -21.22
N LYS A 239 3.88 5.69 -20.23
CA LYS A 239 3.02 6.89 -20.38
C LYS A 239 3.51 8.10 -19.56
N ASP A 240 4.68 8.00 -18.94
CA ASP A 240 5.34 9.08 -18.17
C ASP A 240 4.49 9.68 -17.03
N MET A 241 3.60 8.88 -16.43
CA MET A 241 2.75 9.30 -15.32
C MET A 241 3.45 9.17 -13.96
N HIS A 242 3.02 9.99 -13.01
CA HIS A 242 3.35 9.83 -11.60
C HIS A 242 2.29 8.97 -10.95
N VAL A 243 2.61 7.71 -10.66
CA VAL A 243 1.65 6.73 -10.18
C VAL A 243 1.84 6.49 -8.69
N LEU A 244 0.78 6.70 -7.91
CA LEU A 244 0.68 6.27 -6.53
C LEU A 244 -0.02 4.91 -6.49
N VAL A 245 0.68 3.90 -6.00
CA VAL A 245 0.13 2.55 -5.79
C VAL A 245 -0.24 2.38 -4.32
N ILE A 246 -1.48 2.03 -4.06
CA ILE A 246 -1.98 1.69 -2.72
C ILE A 246 -2.39 0.22 -2.73
N LEU A 247 -1.77 -0.57 -1.86
CA LEU A 247 -2.04 -2.01 -1.71
C LEU A 247 -2.64 -2.26 -0.32
N THR A 248 -3.90 -2.67 -0.24
CA THR A 248 -4.58 -2.95 1.03
C THR A 248 -5.46 -4.20 0.91
N ASP A 249 -5.29 -5.26 1.70
CA ASP A 249 -4.39 -5.43 2.84
C ASP A 249 -3.29 -6.45 2.51
N ILE A 250 -2.05 -6.08 2.78
CA ILE A 250 -0.89 -6.97 2.56
C ILE A 250 -0.91 -8.19 3.49
N THR A 251 -1.57 -8.09 4.65
CA THR A 251 -1.75 -9.24 5.54
C THR A 251 -2.58 -10.32 4.87
N ASN A 252 -3.65 -9.94 4.17
CA ASN A 252 -4.47 -10.90 3.42
C ASN A 252 -3.69 -11.55 2.28
N TYR A 253 -2.81 -10.79 1.64
CA TYR A 253 -1.88 -11.33 0.63
C TYR A 253 -0.96 -12.40 1.23
N ALA A 254 -0.33 -12.11 2.36
CA ALA A 254 0.58 -13.05 3.03
C ALA A 254 -0.17 -14.29 3.54
N GLU A 255 -1.41 -14.15 4.01
CA GLU A 255 -2.26 -15.29 4.39
C GLU A 255 -2.57 -16.20 3.19
N ALA A 256 -2.82 -15.62 2.00
CA ALA A 256 -3.01 -16.40 0.78
C ALA A 256 -1.73 -17.18 0.41
N LEU A 257 -0.55 -16.58 0.55
CA LEU A 257 0.73 -17.29 0.37
C LEU A 257 0.89 -18.44 1.38
N ARG A 258 0.51 -18.21 2.64
CA ARG A 258 0.55 -19.27 3.68
C ARG A 258 -0.37 -20.43 3.34
N GLU A 259 -1.58 -20.16 2.87
CA GLU A 259 -2.56 -21.17 2.44
C GLU A 259 -2.00 -22.04 1.30
N ILE A 260 -1.45 -21.40 0.27
CA ILE A 260 -0.86 -22.11 -0.88
C ILE A 260 0.36 -22.93 -0.47
N SER A 261 1.25 -22.37 0.33
CA SER A 261 2.44 -23.06 0.83
C SER A 261 2.06 -24.31 1.67
N ALA A 262 1.03 -24.19 2.51
CA ALA A 262 0.49 -25.31 3.28
C ALA A 262 -0.10 -26.39 2.37
N ALA A 263 -0.85 -26.03 1.34
CA ALA A 263 -1.40 -26.96 0.36
C ALA A 263 -0.30 -27.72 -0.40
N LYS A 264 0.81 -27.05 -0.72
CA LYS A 264 2.01 -27.65 -1.33
C LYS A 264 2.83 -28.51 -0.35
N LYS A 265 2.48 -28.52 0.94
CA LYS A 265 3.24 -29.19 2.02
C LYS A 265 4.70 -28.72 2.12
N GLU A 266 4.94 -27.45 1.80
CA GLU A 266 6.25 -26.83 1.99
C GLU A 266 6.62 -26.75 3.48
N VAL A 267 7.93 -26.79 3.78
CA VAL A 267 8.38 -26.62 5.16
C VAL A 267 8.05 -25.20 5.63
N PRO A 268 7.24 -25.06 6.68
CA PRO A 268 6.83 -23.74 7.13
C PRO A 268 7.99 -22.98 7.77
N GLY A 269 8.06 -21.68 7.48
CA GLY A 269 8.91 -20.74 8.17
C GLY A 269 8.27 -20.19 9.46
N ARG A 270 8.71 -19.01 9.88
CA ARG A 270 8.22 -18.34 11.10
C ARG A 270 6.71 -18.12 11.03
N ARG A 271 5.97 -18.51 12.08
CA ARG A 271 4.51 -18.45 12.21
C ARG A 271 3.73 -19.13 11.08
N GLY A 272 4.33 -20.12 10.42
CA GLY A 272 3.68 -20.91 9.36
C GLY A 272 3.67 -20.25 7.97
N TYR A 273 4.29 -19.08 7.80
CA TYR A 273 4.47 -18.46 6.49
C TYR A 273 5.54 -19.20 5.67
N PRO A 274 5.49 -19.13 4.33
CA PRO A 274 6.51 -19.73 3.50
C PRO A 274 7.89 -19.12 3.78
N GLY A 275 8.95 -19.90 3.70
CA GLY A 275 10.32 -19.44 3.92
C GLY A 275 10.75 -18.32 2.96
N TYR A 276 10.11 -18.22 1.79
CA TYR A 276 10.36 -17.19 0.77
C TYR A 276 9.52 -15.92 0.94
N LEU A 277 8.77 -15.74 2.03
CA LEU A 277 7.90 -14.55 2.22
C LEU A 277 8.67 -13.24 2.06
N TYR A 278 9.89 -13.15 2.62
CA TYR A 278 10.74 -11.97 2.47
C TYR A 278 11.06 -11.66 1.01
N THR A 279 11.53 -12.66 0.27
CA THR A 279 11.91 -12.51 -1.14
C THR A 279 10.71 -12.14 -2.00
N ASP A 280 9.55 -12.74 -1.74
CA ASP A 280 8.33 -12.46 -2.48
C ASP A 280 7.84 -11.02 -2.25
N LEU A 281 7.77 -10.57 -1.00
CA LEU A 281 7.44 -9.18 -0.68
C LEU A 281 8.47 -8.20 -1.25
N ALA A 282 9.76 -8.53 -1.19
CA ALA A 282 10.83 -7.70 -1.73
C ALA A 282 10.71 -7.55 -3.25
N GLN A 283 10.47 -8.64 -3.98
CA GLN A 283 10.26 -8.60 -5.43
C GLN A 283 9.08 -7.71 -5.81
N MET A 284 8.00 -7.76 -5.05
CA MET A 284 6.82 -6.92 -5.27
C MET A 284 7.09 -5.44 -4.93
N TYR A 285 7.62 -5.15 -3.74
CA TYR A 285 7.85 -3.77 -3.30
C TYR A 285 8.96 -3.07 -4.10
N GLU A 286 9.98 -3.79 -4.55
CA GLU A 286 11.08 -3.24 -5.33
C GLU A 286 10.73 -2.94 -6.80
N ARG A 287 9.49 -3.16 -7.21
CA ARG A 287 8.94 -2.65 -8.48
C ARG A 287 8.65 -1.14 -8.42
N ALA A 288 8.47 -0.58 -7.23
CA ALA A 288 8.28 0.85 -7.03
C ALA A 288 9.60 1.62 -7.10
N GLY A 289 9.53 2.88 -7.50
CA GLY A 289 10.67 3.79 -7.56
C GLY A 289 10.63 4.75 -8.74
N ARG A 290 11.75 5.44 -8.94
CA ARG A 290 12.02 6.30 -10.10
C ARG A 290 13.13 5.68 -10.94
N ARG A 291 13.04 5.81 -12.25
CA ARG A 291 14.07 5.32 -13.19
C ARG A 291 14.81 6.49 -13.83
N ILE A 292 16.14 6.35 -13.94
CA ILE A 292 16.98 7.32 -14.64
C ILE A 292 16.52 7.40 -16.11
N GLY A 293 16.35 8.63 -16.61
CA GLY A 293 15.91 8.88 -17.99
C GLY A 293 14.42 8.71 -18.25
N LYS A 294 13.59 8.38 -17.21
CA LYS A 294 12.13 8.34 -17.29
C LYS A 294 11.53 9.47 -16.45
N LYS A 295 10.46 10.09 -16.96
CA LYS A 295 9.73 11.13 -16.24
C LYS A 295 8.79 10.54 -15.20
N GLY A 296 8.14 9.43 -15.52
CA GLY A 296 7.22 8.76 -14.63
C GLY A 296 7.87 8.12 -13.41
N SER A 297 7.06 7.78 -12.44
CA SER A 297 7.49 7.18 -11.17
C SER A 297 6.39 6.33 -10.55
N ILE A 298 6.78 5.38 -9.71
CA ILE A 298 5.88 4.62 -8.87
C ILE A 298 6.23 4.89 -7.41
N THR A 299 5.29 5.49 -6.68
CA THR A 299 5.32 5.64 -5.22
C THR A 299 4.35 4.64 -4.64
N MET A 300 4.70 3.96 -3.56
CA MET A 300 3.89 2.87 -3.03
C MET A 300 3.57 3.06 -1.57
N ILE A 301 2.30 2.83 -1.22
CA ILE A 301 1.80 2.75 0.15
C ILE A 301 1.21 1.35 0.36
N PRO A 302 2.03 0.39 0.82
CA PRO A 302 1.50 -0.88 1.29
C PRO A 302 0.79 -0.66 2.63
N ILE A 303 -0.44 -1.14 2.76
CA ILE A 303 -1.19 -1.09 4.02
C ILE A 303 -1.32 -2.51 4.53
N LEU A 304 -1.02 -2.72 5.79
CA LEU A 304 -1.12 -4.01 6.45
C LEU A 304 -1.79 -3.88 7.81
N THR A 305 -2.50 -4.93 8.18
CA THR A 305 -3.08 -5.10 9.52
C THR A 305 -2.16 -5.98 10.35
N MET A 306 -1.64 -5.46 11.46
CA MET A 306 -0.78 -6.23 12.36
C MET A 306 -1.62 -7.23 13.14
N PRO A 307 -1.39 -8.56 12.98
CA PRO A 307 -2.04 -9.55 13.82
C PRO A 307 -1.67 -9.33 15.30
N GLU A 308 -2.67 -9.36 16.19
CA GLU A 308 -2.49 -9.14 17.64
C GLU A 308 -1.85 -7.79 18.02
N ASP A 309 -1.92 -6.80 17.14
CA ASP A 309 -1.22 -5.50 17.28
C ASP A 309 0.32 -5.65 17.44
N ASP A 310 0.88 -6.77 17.00
CA ASP A 310 2.29 -7.16 17.18
C ASP A 310 3.16 -6.67 16.02
N LYS A 311 3.96 -5.63 16.25
CA LYS A 311 4.93 -5.09 15.29
C LYS A 311 6.07 -6.07 14.94
N THR A 312 6.29 -7.09 15.77
CA THR A 312 7.33 -8.12 15.56
C THR A 312 6.82 -9.31 14.77
N HIS A 313 5.52 -9.29 14.40
CA HIS A 313 4.95 -10.30 13.50
C HIS A 313 5.68 -10.29 12.14
N PRO A 314 5.87 -11.44 11.46
CA PRO A 314 6.62 -11.50 10.19
C PRO A 314 6.22 -10.47 9.15
N ILE A 315 4.93 -10.19 8.99
CA ILE A 315 4.44 -9.28 7.94
C ILE A 315 4.90 -7.83 8.16
N PRO A 316 4.62 -7.16 9.30
CA PRO A 316 5.13 -5.82 9.55
C PRO A 316 6.65 -5.76 9.68
N ASP A 317 7.26 -6.78 10.31
CA ASP A 317 8.71 -6.86 10.50
C ASP A 317 9.44 -6.87 9.14
N LEU A 318 9.09 -7.78 8.24
CA LEU A 318 9.68 -7.87 6.90
C LEU A 318 9.37 -6.64 6.04
N THR A 319 8.14 -6.14 6.07
CA THR A 319 7.76 -4.93 5.35
C THR A 319 8.59 -3.72 5.80
N GLY A 320 8.82 -3.57 7.11
CA GLY A 320 9.64 -2.51 7.67
C GLY A 320 11.11 -2.57 7.24
N TYR A 321 11.66 -3.77 7.02
CA TYR A 321 13.03 -3.94 6.49
C TYR A 321 13.17 -3.58 5.01
N ILE A 322 12.16 -3.90 4.20
CA ILE A 322 12.21 -3.69 2.75
C ILE A 322 11.91 -2.23 2.36
N THR A 323 11.08 -1.55 3.14
CA THR A 323 10.55 -0.22 2.83
C THR A 323 11.33 0.91 3.52
N GLU A 324 11.01 2.16 3.17
CA GLU A 324 11.73 3.33 3.68
C GLU A 324 10.98 4.05 4.81
N GLY A 325 10.45 3.30 5.76
CA GLY A 325 9.76 3.84 6.95
C GLY A 325 8.46 3.11 7.27
N GLN A 326 7.65 3.71 8.10
CA GLN A 326 6.29 3.26 8.43
C GLN A 326 5.44 4.38 9.03
N ILE A 327 4.15 4.39 8.73
CA ILE A 327 3.12 5.15 9.42
C ILE A 327 2.36 4.18 10.30
N ILE A 328 2.21 4.47 11.59
CA ILE A 328 1.56 3.57 12.54
C ILE A 328 0.24 4.17 13.01
N LEU A 329 -0.83 3.40 12.95
CA LEU A 329 -2.13 3.78 13.51
C LEU A 329 -2.24 3.32 14.96
N SER A 330 -2.80 4.18 15.83
CA SER A 330 -2.93 3.96 17.25
C SER A 330 -4.37 3.64 17.66
N ARG A 331 -4.53 2.53 18.37
CA ARG A 331 -5.80 2.16 19.00
C ARG A 331 -6.19 3.13 20.13
N GLU A 332 -5.21 3.67 20.83
CA GLU A 332 -5.43 4.68 21.90
C GLU A 332 -6.03 5.96 21.30
N LEU A 333 -5.40 6.51 20.25
CA LEU A 333 -5.89 7.71 19.57
C LEU A 333 -7.27 7.48 18.93
N HIS A 334 -7.51 6.30 18.37
CA HIS A 334 -8.82 5.94 17.81
C HIS A 334 -9.91 5.96 18.89
N ARG A 335 -9.64 5.41 20.09
CA ARG A 335 -10.58 5.45 21.22
C ARG A 335 -10.87 6.86 21.72
N LYS A 336 -9.92 7.79 21.55
CA LYS A 336 -10.09 9.23 21.85
C LYS A 336 -10.90 9.96 20.76
N GLY A 337 -11.30 9.29 19.67
CA GLY A 337 -12.01 9.89 18.53
C GLY A 337 -11.11 10.72 17.61
N ILE A 338 -9.80 10.52 17.64
CA ILE A 338 -8.84 11.16 16.74
C ILE A 338 -8.90 10.49 15.37
N VAL A 339 -9.10 11.27 14.31
CA VAL A 339 -9.25 10.79 12.93
C VAL A 339 -8.41 11.63 11.96
N PRO A 340 -7.48 11.00 11.18
CA PRO A 340 -6.98 9.64 11.31
C PRO A 340 -6.15 9.43 12.59
N PRO A 341 -6.15 8.25 13.20
CA PRO A 341 -5.46 8.01 14.46
C PRO A 341 -3.98 7.68 14.26
N VAL A 342 -3.24 8.55 13.59
CA VAL A 342 -1.81 8.36 13.31
C VAL A 342 -0.98 8.61 14.57
N ASP A 343 -0.24 7.59 15.00
CA ASP A 343 0.73 7.72 16.08
C ASP A 343 2.05 8.28 15.54
N VAL A 344 2.29 9.53 15.81
CA VAL A 344 3.40 10.28 15.24
C VAL A 344 4.76 9.82 15.78
N LEU A 345 4.85 9.42 17.06
CA LEU A 345 6.13 9.12 17.70
C LEU A 345 6.82 7.87 17.14
N PRO A 346 6.13 6.73 16.95
CA PRO A 346 6.73 5.54 16.34
C PRO A 346 6.71 5.56 14.81
N SER A 347 6.05 6.53 14.19
CA SER A 347 6.02 6.69 12.74
C SER A 347 7.31 7.33 12.24
N LEU A 348 7.78 6.90 11.06
CA LEU A 348 9.03 7.36 10.48
C LEU A 348 8.98 7.30 8.96
N SER A 349 9.37 8.37 8.29
CA SER A 349 9.78 8.35 6.89
C SER A 349 11.29 8.59 6.79
N ARG A 350 12.04 7.61 6.31
CA ARG A 350 13.51 7.70 6.19
C ARG A 350 13.97 8.66 5.10
N LEU A 351 13.10 9.00 4.16
CA LEU A 351 13.41 9.87 3.03
C LEU A 351 12.81 11.28 3.19
N LYS A 352 12.15 11.58 4.29
CA LYS A 352 11.43 12.85 4.51
C LYS A 352 12.26 14.10 4.19
N ASP A 353 13.52 14.12 4.63
CA ASP A 353 14.41 15.28 4.43
C ASP A 353 14.76 15.53 2.94
N LYS A 354 14.52 14.56 2.07
CA LYS A 354 14.76 14.70 0.62
C LYS A 354 13.59 15.40 -0.11
N GLY A 355 12.40 15.37 0.48
CA GLY A 355 11.20 15.93 -0.12
C GLY A 355 10.81 17.31 0.40
N ILE A 356 11.53 17.89 1.39
CA ILE A 356 11.14 19.11 2.09
C ILE A 356 12.16 20.24 1.93
N GLY A 357 11.76 21.46 2.25
CA GLY A 357 12.60 22.63 2.26
C GLY A 357 12.33 23.58 1.10
N GLU A 358 13.23 24.55 0.93
CA GLU A 358 13.15 25.57 -0.11
C GLU A 358 13.05 24.95 -1.52
N GLY A 359 12.10 25.43 -2.31
CA GLY A 359 11.82 24.94 -3.67
C GLY A 359 11.02 23.64 -3.75
N LYS A 360 10.67 23.01 -2.62
CA LYS A 360 9.88 21.77 -2.56
C LYS A 360 8.61 21.93 -1.72
N THR A 361 8.77 22.40 -0.48
CA THR A 361 7.70 22.77 0.42
C THR A 361 7.92 24.21 0.90
N ARG A 362 8.23 24.41 2.18
CA ARG A 362 8.57 25.73 2.71
C ARG A 362 9.90 25.64 3.48
N GLU A 363 10.66 26.72 3.48
CA GLU A 363 12.03 26.79 4.05
C GLU A 363 12.11 26.43 5.54
N ASP A 364 11.05 26.70 6.30
CA ASP A 364 10.96 26.41 7.74
C ASP A 364 10.52 24.97 8.05
N HIS A 365 10.12 24.19 7.03
CA HIS A 365 9.47 22.88 7.23
C HIS A 365 10.30 21.93 8.11
N SER A 366 11.60 21.79 7.85
CA SER A 366 12.47 20.88 8.61
C SER A 366 12.55 21.28 10.10
N GLY A 367 12.73 22.56 10.37
CA GLY A 367 12.78 23.08 11.73
C GLY A 367 11.43 22.91 12.46
N THR A 368 10.34 23.29 11.81
CA THR A 368 8.98 23.17 12.34
C THR A 368 8.63 21.72 12.65
N MET A 369 8.90 20.80 11.71
CA MET A 369 8.70 19.37 11.90
C MET A 369 9.44 18.82 13.12
N ASN A 370 10.74 19.11 13.24
CA ASN A 370 11.55 18.62 14.35
C ASN A 370 11.11 19.22 15.69
N GLN A 371 10.65 20.47 15.71
CA GLN A 371 10.15 21.12 16.91
C GLN A 371 8.80 20.57 17.34
N LEU A 372 7.85 20.38 16.42
CA LEU A 372 6.54 19.76 16.69
C LEU A 372 6.71 18.37 17.28
N PHE A 373 7.56 17.55 16.66
CA PHE A 373 7.83 16.19 17.12
C PHE A 373 8.41 16.17 18.54
N ALA A 374 9.43 17.00 18.81
CA ALA A 374 10.05 17.08 20.13
C ALA A 374 9.10 17.63 21.20
N ALA A 375 8.30 18.63 20.86
CA ALA A 375 7.31 19.19 21.76
C ALA A 375 6.22 18.18 22.11
N TYR A 376 5.74 17.43 21.11
CA TYR A 376 4.74 16.38 21.35
C TYR A 376 5.30 15.24 22.20
N ALA A 377 6.53 14.78 21.96
CA ALA A 377 7.17 13.76 22.78
C ALA A 377 7.26 14.21 24.26
N ARG A 378 7.79 15.42 24.51
CA ARG A 378 7.86 15.97 25.86
C ARG A 378 6.49 16.16 26.52
N GLY A 379 5.48 16.54 25.72
CA GLY A 379 4.10 16.67 26.21
C GLY A 379 3.49 15.32 26.63
N LYS A 380 3.79 14.24 25.89
CA LYS A 380 3.37 12.88 26.28
C LYS A 380 4.04 12.45 27.59
N ASP A 381 5.36 12.67 27.73
CA ASP A 381 6.10 12.37 28.98
C ASP A 381 5.52 13.15 30.15
N ALA A 382 5.22 14.45 29.98
CA ALA A 382 4.60 15.28 31.02
C ALA A 382 3.21 14.74 31.41
N LYS A 383 2.41 14.28 30.50
CA LYS A 383 1.10 13.67 30.79
C LYS A 383 1.21 12.36 31.55
N GLU A 384 2.20 11.53 31.22
CA GLU A 384 2.48 10.30 31.96
C GLU A 384 2.89 10.63 33.43
N LEU A 385 3.78 11.59 33.61
CA LEU A 385 4.17 12.07 34.97
C LEU A 385 2.97 12.63 35.72
N MET A 386 2.11 13.39 35.05
CA MET A 386 0.89 13.94 35.68
C MET A 386 -0.05 12.83 36.18
N THR A 387 -0.15 11.74 35.41
CA THR A 387 -0.99 10.58 35.75
C THR A 387 -0.44 9.84 36.99
N ILE A 388 0.90 9.77 37.14
CA ILE A 388 1.55 9.01 38.21
C ILE A 388 1.68 9.85 39.49
N LEU A 389 2.11 11.11 39.37
CA LEU A 389 2.51 11.97 40.49
C LEU A 389 1.52 13.09 40.80
N GLY A 390 0.53 13.29 39.93
CA GLY A 390 -0.42 14.40 40.03
C GLY A 390 0.10 15.70 39.39
N GLU A 391 -0.82 16.60 39.04
CA GLU A 391 -0.53 17.87 38.35
C GLU A 391 0.40 18.80 39.14
N ALA A 392 0.34 18.76 40.48
CA ALA A 392 1.17 19.57 41.36
C ALA A 392 2.67 19.25 41.30
N ALA A 393 3.04 18.08 40.76
CA ALA A 393 4.43 17.68 40.58
C ALA A 393 5.08 18.22 39.31
N LEU A 394 4.29 18.77 38.38
CA LEU A 394 4.77 19.31 37.12
C LEU A 394 5.29 20.73 37.23
N SER A 395 6.38 21.04 36.55
CA SER A 395 6.80 22.41 36.33
C SER A 395 5.79 23.16 35.42
N ASP A 396 5.81 24.50 35.49
CA ASP A 396 4.93 25.33 34.68
C ASP A 396 5.19 25.10 33.16
N ASP A 397 6.47 24.90 32.76
CA ASP A 397 6.83 24.58 31.40
C ASP A 397 6.26 23.21 31.02
N ASP A 398 6.31 22.18 31.88
CA ASP A 398 5.76 20.84 31.55
C ASP A 398 4.23 20.83 31.43
N LYS A 399 3.54 21.70 32.21
CA LYS A 399 2.09 21.91 32.04
C LYS A 399 1.76 22.49 30.66
N LEU A 400 2.61 23.42 30.15
CA LEU A 400 2.44 23.95 28.79
C LEU A 400 2.69 22.88 27.71
N PHE A 401 3.69 22.02 27.89
CA PHE A 401 3.93 20.91 26.98
C PHE A 401 2.80 19.88 27.02
N ALA A 402 2.23 19.57 28.18
CA ALA A 402 1.06 18.71 28.30
C ALA A 402 -0.16 19.29 27.56
N LYS A 403 -0.41 20.60 27.73
CA LYS A 403 -1.45 21.32 26.99
C LYS A 403 -1.18 21.31 25.49
N PHE A 404 0.07 21.51 25.07
CA PHE A 404 0.47 21.42 23.66
C PHE A 404 0.15 20.04 23.08
N ALA A 405 0.45 18.97 23.81
CA ALA A 405 0.17 17.61 23.34
C ALA A 405 -1.33 17.37 23.10
N ASP A 406 -2.20 17.86 24.01
CA ASP A 406 -3.65 17.74 23.83
C ASP A 406 -4.15 18.52 22.61
N GLU A 407 -3.70 19.76 22.44
CA GLU A 407 -4.07 20.59 21.29
C GLU A 407 -3.50 20.03 19.98
N PHE A 408 -2.30 19.46 20.02
CA PHE A 408 -1.68 18.80 18.88
C PHE A 408 -2.49 17.56 18.43
N GLU A 409 -2.88 16.68 19.36
CA GLU A 409 -3.75 15.54 19.06
C GLU A 409 -5.10 16.02 18.47
N ARG A 410 -5.72 17.02 19.11
CA ARG A 410 -7.05 17.52 18.73
C ARG A 410 -7.09 18.27 17.42
N ARG A 411 -6.09 19.08 17.10
CA ARG A 411 -6.11 20.01 15.95
C ARG A 411 -5.21 19.59 14.80
N TYR A 412 -4.03 19.04 15.10
CA TYR A 412 -3.05 18.68 14.07
C TYR A 412 -3.26 17.24 13.58
N VAL A 413 -3.33 16.29 14.52
CA VAL A 413 -3.53 14.87 14.18
C VAL A 413 -4.97 14.63 13.71
N SER A 414 -5.95 15.11 14.47
CA SER A 414 -7.36 14.96 14.10
C SER A 414 -7.76 16.00 13.06
N GLN A 415 -8.04 15.53 11.85
CA GLN A 415 -8.50 16.40 10.77
C GLN A 415 -9.77 15.88 10.06
N GLY A 416 -10.25 14.67 10.42
CA GLY A 416 -11.38 14.01 9.75
C GLY A 416 -10.99 13.37 8.41
N ASN A 417 -11.95 12.63 7.83
CA ASN A 417 -11.71 11.84 6.61
C ASN A 417 -11.84 12.66 5.31
N ASP A 418 -12.50 13.82 5.36
CA ASP A 418 -12.80 14.63 4.16
C ASP A 418 -11.96 15.90 4.06
N THR A 419 -11.14 16.20 5.05
CA THR A 419 -10.28 17.38 5.06
C THR A 419 -9.02 17.14 4.26
N ASN A 420 -8.77 18.02 3.29
CA ASN A 420 -7.53 18.05 2.51
C ASN A 420 -6.75 19.31 2.90
N ARG A 421 -5.67 19.14 3.67
CA ARG A 421 -4.82 20.26 4.06
C ARG A 421 -3.62 20.38 3.15
N THR A 422 -3.35 21.57 2.66
CA THR A 422 -2.11 21.85 1.93
C THR A 422 -0.92 21.81 2.90
N ILE A 423 0.29 21.73 2.34
CA ILE A 423 1.49 21.77 3.18
C ILE A 423 1.64 23.11 3.90
N GLU A 424 1.22 24.21 3.26
CA GLU A 424 1.21 25.54 3.86
C GLU A 424 0.26 25.59 5.05
N GLU A 425 -0.99 25.16 4.89
CA GLU A 425 -1.96 25.06 5.98
C GLU A 425 -1.48 24.19 7.13
N THR A 426 -0.81 23.06 6.80
CA THR A 426 -0.22 22.14 7.78
C THR A 426 0.89 22.81 8.59
N LEU A 427 1.79 23.55 7.92
CA LEU A 427 2.87 24.27 8.60
C LEU A 427 2.35 25.45 9.42
N ASP A 428 1.38 26.21 8.91
CA ASP A 428 0.79 27.33 9.63
C ASP A 428 0.06 26.85 10.89
N LEU A 429 -0.68 25.75 10.80
CA LEU A 429 -1.28 25.09 11.97
C LEU A 429 -0.21 24.64 12.99
N GLY A 430 0.92 24.13 12.51
CA GLY A 430 2.08 23.81 13.35
C GLY A 430 2.59 25.02 14.11
N TRP A 431 2.73 26.17 13.44
CA TRP A 431 3.14 27.42 14.08
C TRP A 431 2.13 27.95 15.09
N GLU A 432 0.83 27.87 14.81
CA GLU A 432 -0.21 28.22 15.77
C GLU A 432 -0.08 27.38 17.05
N LEU A 433 0.18 26.09 16.93
CA LEU A 433 0.36 25.20 18.08
C LEU A 433 1.66 25.50 18.85
N LEU A 434 2.75 25.76 18.13
CA LEU A 434 4.03 26.12 18.74
C LEU A 434 3.95 27.44 19.53
N SER A 435 3.01 28.33 19.18
CA SER A 435 2.78 29.56 19.92
C SER A 435 2.27 29.35 21.38
N ILE A 436 1.81 28.14 21.72
CA ILE A 436 1.48 27.75 23.11
C ILE A 436 2.73 27.71 23.98
N LEU A 437 3.89 27.43 23.37
CA LEU A 437 5.16 27.27 24.05
C LEU A 437 5.94 28.59 24.09
N PRO A 438 6.73 28.81 25.17
CA PRO A 438 7.61 29.99 25.25
C PRO A 438 8.65 29.95 24.11
N ARG A 439 8.98 31.11 23.55
CA ARG A 439 10.00 31.22 22.49
C ARG A 439 11.34 30.55 22.83
N LYS A 440 11.74 30.63 24.12
CA LYS A 440 12.98 29.99 24.63
C LYS A 440 13.03 28.47 24.44
N GLU A 441 11.87 27.82 24.28
CA GLU A 441 11.76 26.38 24.10
C GLU A 441 11.79 25.96 22.62
N LEU A 442 11.69 26.89 21.67
CA LEU A 442 11.74 26.63 20.23
C LEU A 442 13.18 26.50 19.73
N LYS A 443 13.95 25.57 20.32
CA LYS A 443 15.41 25.42 20.10
C LYS A 443 15.79 24.75 18.80
N ARG A 444 14.83 24.14 18.08
CA ARG A 444 15.06 23.38 16.85
C ARG A 444 14.77 24.19 15.59
N ILE A 445 14.34 25.43 15.73
CA ILE A 445 13.99 26.32 14.64
C ILE A 445 14.96 27.50 14.64
N LYS A 446 15.39 27.96 13.48
CA LYS A 446 16.21 29.15 13.35
C LYS A 446 15.45 30.39 13.82
N PRO A 447 16.12 31.33 14.52
CA PRO A 447 15.46 32.56 15.01
C PRO A 447 14.73 33.35 13.91
N GLU A 448 15.32 33.44 12.70
CA GLU A 448 14.73 34.12 11.55
C GLU A 448 13.34 33.57 11.15
N TYR A 449 13.14 32.25 11.28
CA TYR A 449 11.86 31.63 10.97
C TYR A 449 10.86 31.83 12.10
N ILE A 450 11.31 31.89 13.35
CA ILE A 450 10.46 32.22 14.50
C ILE A 450 9.90 33.64 14.34
N GLU A 451 10.74 34.60 13.93
CA GLU A 451 10.29 35.97 13.68
C GLU A 451 9.35 36.07 12.49
N LYS A 452 9.57 35.26 11.45
CA LYS A 452 8.80 35.32 10.20
C LYS A 452 7.45 34.63 10.29
N TYR A 453 7.36 33.49 10.97
CA TYR A 453 6.20 32.60 10.90
C TYR A 453 5.42 32.44 12.21
N MET A 454 6.01 32.77 13.34
CA MET A 454 5.31 32.67 14.62
C MET A 454 4.23 33.76 14.73
N PRO A 455 2.93 33.39 14.96
CA PRO A 455 1.88 34.37 15.14
C PRO A 455 2.22 35.33 16.28
N GLU A 456 1.90 36.64 16.10
CA GLU A 456 1.97 37.60 17.21
C GLU A 456 1.04 37.13 18.32
N SER A 457 1.57 37.09 19.55
CA SER A 457 0.77 36.74 20.73
C SER A 457 -0.38 37.77 20.89
N LYS A 458 -1.62 37.28 20.68
CA LYS A 458 -2.82 38.03 20.99
C LYS A 458 -2.96 38.30 22.48
#